data_c9e2b973e2f1d13f6446e7b07e8830bc
#
_entry.id   c9e2b973e2f1d13f6446e7b07e8830bc
#
_cell.length_a   1.000
_cell.length_b   1.000
_cell.length_c   1.000
_cell.angle_alpha   90.00
_cell.angle_beta   90.00
_cell.angle_gamma   90.00
#
_symmetry.space_group_name_H-M   'P 1'
#
loop_
_entity.id
_entity.type
_entity.pdbx_description
1 polymer ?
#
loop_
_entity_poly.entity_id
_entity_poly.type
_entity_poly.pdbx_seq_one_letter_code
_entity_poly.pdbx_strand_id
1 'polypeptide(L)'
;MINRVPTNIITGFLGVGKTTAILHLLATKPAHEKWAVLVNEFGEIGIDGAIMSEQGAMIKEVPGGCLCCTAGVPMSVGINALLRQKPDRLIIEPTGLGHPKQVVATLISEQYQPYVDLKATIALMDPRHLSMDKYRNNQNFNDQLASADIVLGNKVDQCSSSDIDTFNAWITDQMPAKTFSQLIKQGQFPIELLDMPRLVGHASTHIHSHHHHHAAKEPQFQLAPQQSFLRKENRGQGYFSCGWLFGAEYQFNFDLLFQLLNDLTAERVKGVLNTDRGCYAFNVANGVVSVTEMSLEGFESRLEVIDSQLMPWSDLESILLKIAGIPQA
;
A
#
# COMPACT_ATOMS: atom_id res chain seq x y z
N MET A 1 33.01 5.81 -8.17
CA MET A 1 31.77 6.60 -8.04
C MET A 1 30.73 5.70 -7.41
N ILE A 2 30.06 6.14 -6.36
CA ILE A 2 28.92 5.39 -5.79
C ILE A 2 27.78 5.52 -6.78
N ASN A 3 27.35 4.40 -7.41
CA ASN A 3 26.15 4.43 -8.24
C ASN A 3 24.94 4.66 -7.31
N ARG A 4 24.26 5.78 -7.52
CA ARG A 4 23.01 6.07 -6.82
C ARG A 4 21.91 5.12 -7.31
N VAL A 5 21.11 4.63 -6.40
CA VAL A 5 20.01 3.70 -6.69
C VAL A 5 18.81 4.48 -7.25
N PRO A 6 18.38 4.22 -8.50
CA PRO A 6 17.13 4.78 -9.02
C PRO A 6 15.98 4.43 -8.07
N THR A 7 15.24 5.46 -7.63
CA THR A 7 14.21 5.30 -6.60
C THR A 7 12.92 5.97 -7.05
N ASN A 8 11.81 5.23 -7.03
CA ASN A 8 10.49 5.74 -7.36
C ASN A 8 9.57 5.66 -6.16
N ILE A 9 8.69 6.66 -6.02
CA ILE A 9 7.54 6.63 -5.11
C ILE A 9 6.32 6.30 -5.96
N ILE A 10 5.60 5.22 -5.60
CA ILE A 10 4.32 4.84 -6.19
C ILE A 10 3.24 5.08 -5.14
N THR A 11 2.45 6.12 -5.33
CA THR A 11 1.43 6.58 -4.39
C THR A 11 0.03 6.48 -5.00
N GLY A 12 -0.98 6.83 -4.25
CA GLY A 12 -2.38 6.84 -4.64
C GLY A 12 -3.28 6.39 -3.49
N PHE A 13 -4.52 6.78 -3.54
CA PHE A 13 -5.48 6.53 -2.47
C PHE A 13 -5.76 5.02 -2.26
N LEU A 14 -6.55 4.70 -1.23
CA LEU A 14 -6.93 3.32 -0.93
C LEU A 14 -7.65 2.66 -2.13
N GLY A 15 -7.30 1.40 -2.42
CA GLY A 15 -7.98 0.58 -3.43
C GLY A 15 -7.75 0.96 -4.90
N VAL A 16 -6.89 1.94 -5.23
CA VAL A 16 -6.63 2.36 -6.63
C VAL A 16 -5.75 1.39 -7.43
N GLY A 17 -5.16 0.37 -6.78
CA GLY A 17 -4.38 -0.67 -7.45
C GLY A 17 -2.86 -0.49 -7.39
N LYS A 18 -2.31 0.18 -6.37
CA LYS A 18 -0.84 0.34 -6.19
C LYS A 18 -0.10 -0.99 -6.13
N THR A 19 -0.54 -1.88 -5.24
CA THR A 19 0.05 -3.23 -5.11
C THR A 19 0.02 -3.99 -6.43
N THR A 20 -1.11 -3.96 -7.14
CA THR A 20 -1.25 -4.59 -8.47
C THR A 20 -0.24 -4.02 -9.47
N ALA A 21 -0.04 -2.70 -9.47
CA ALA A 21 0.92 -2.03 -10.34
C ALA A 21 2.36 -2.43 -10.00
N ILE A 22 2.71 -2.49 -8.72
CA ILE A 22 4.06 -2.92 -8.28
C ILE A 22 4.29 -4.39 -8.64
N LEU A 23 3.32 -5.27 -8.44
CA LEU A 23 3.40 -6.68 -8.85
C LEU A 23 3.62 -6.82 -10.36
N HIS A 24 2.90 -6.05 -11.17
CA HIS A 24 3.11 -6.03 -12.62
C HIS A 24 4.53 -5.60 -12.99
N LEU A 25 5.05 -4.53 -12.35
CA LEU A 25 6.42 -4.07 -12.55
C LEU A 25 7.44 -5.13 -12.16
N LEU A 26 7.26 -5.81 -11.02
CA LEU A 26 8.13 -6.88 -10.57
C LEU A 26 8.14 -8.08 -11.52
N ALA A 27 6.99 -8.41 -12.10
CA ALA A 27 6.85 -9.48 -13.09
C ALA A 27 7.50 -9.13 -14.45
N THR A 28 7.59 -7.83 -14.79
CA THR A 28 8.09 -7.35 -16.08
C THR A 28 9.49 -6.75 -16.02
N LYS A 29 10.08 -6.60 -14.82
CA LYS A 29 11.43 -6.07 -14.65
C LYS A 29 12.48 -6.91 -15.39
N PRO A 30 13.65 -6.34 -15.74
CA PRO A 30 14.76 -7.13 -16.29
C PRO A 30 15.15 -8.26 -15.34
N ALA A 31 15.30 -9.48 -15.88
CA ALA A 31 15.55 -10.69 -15.06
C ALA A 31 16.87 -10.62 -14.26
N HIS A 32 17.84 -9.85 -14.74
CA HIS A 32 19.15 -9.69 -14.08
C HIS A 32 19.15 -8.63 -12.98
N GLU A 33 18.10 -7.79 -12.89
CA GLU A 33 18.01 -6.73 -11.90
C GLU A 33 17.40 -7.21 -10.58
N LYS A 34 17.97 -6.71 -9.49
CA LYS A 34 17.50 -6.92 -8.13
C LYS A 34 16.75 -5.67 -7.68
N TRP A 35 15.43 -5.78 -7.61
CA TRP A 35 14.60 -4.67 -7.14
C TRP A 35 14.26 -4.82 -5.66
N ALA A 36 14.24 -3.70 -4.98
CA ALA A 36 13.80 -3.60 -3.59
C ALA A 36 12.48 -2.83 -3.53
N VAL A 37 11.58 -3.25 -2.65
CA VAL A 37 10.31 -2.57 -2.41
C VAL A 37 10.17 -2.28 -0.92
N LEU A 38 9.99 -1.02 -0.58
CA LEU A 38 9.62 -0.58 0.76
C LEU A 38 8.12 -0.35 0.77
N VAL A 39 7.40 -1.19 1.51
CA VAL A 39 5.96 -1.09 1.68
C VAL A 39 5.68 -0.46 3.04
N ASN A 40 4.90 0.60 3.05
CA ASN A 40 4.43 1.23 4.28
C ASN A 40 2.90 1.10 4.30
N GLU A 41 2.37 0.15 5.07
CA GLU A 41 0.94 -0.13 5.14
C GLU A 41 0.25 0.62 6.27
N PHE A 42 -0.99 1.06 6.00
CA PHE A 42 -1.92 1.45 7.04
C PHE A 42 -2.52 0.17 7.63
N GLY A 43 -2.17 -0.12 8.86
CA GLY A 43 -2.44 -1.40 9.52
C GLY A 43 -1.12 -2.11 9.85
N GLU A 44 -1.18 -3.07 10.76
CA GLU A 44 0.03 -3.71 11.30
C GLU A 44 0.30 -5.09 10.68
N ILE A 45 -0.35 -5.39 9.55
CA ILE A 45 -0.28 -6.70 8.90
C ILE A 45 0.32 -6.54 7.51
N GLY A 46 1.56 -6.94 7.33
CA GLY A 46 2.34 -6.85 6.09
C GLY A 46 1.85 -7.76 4.94
N ILE A 47 0.61 -7.56 4.49
CA ILE A 47 -0.02 -8.38 3.44
C ILE A 47 0.56 -8.06 2.07
N ASP A 48 0.73 -6.78 1.74
CA ASP A 48 1.28 -6.37 0.44
C ASP A 48 2.72 -6.88 0.27
N GLY A 49 3.53 -6.87 1.34
CA GLY A 49 4.87 -7.43 1.34
C GLY A 49 4.92 -8.93 1.10
N ALA A 50 4.01 -9.70 1.72
CA ALA A 50 3.94 -11.15 1.52
C ALA A 50 3.65 -11.49 0.04
N ILE A 51 2.70 -10.80 -0.58
CA ILE A 51 2.35 -10.97 -2.00
C ILE A 51 3.53 -10.61 -2.92
N MET A 52 4.25 -9.51 -2.64
CA MET A 52 5.39 -9.06 -3.44
C MET A 52 6.62 -9.97 -3.31
N SER A 53 6.82 -10.63 -2.16
CA SER A 53 7.95 -11.54 -1.91
C SER A 53 7.97 -12.72 -2.88
N GLU A 54 6.81 -13.21 -3.29
CA GLU A 54 6.71 -14.30 -4.28
C GLU A 54 7.26 -13.92 -5.65
N GLN A 55 7.28 -12.62 -5.98
CA GLN A 55 7.85 -12.11 -7.23
C GLN A 55 9.36 -11.88 -7.17
N GLY A 56 10.02 -12.38 -6.12
CA GLY A 56 11.49 -12.33 -5.98
C GLY A 56 12.06 -10.93 -5.71
N ALA A 57 11.26 -10.00 -5.21
CA ALA A 57 11.73 -8.69 -4.75
C ALA A 57 12.28 -8.76 -3.33
N MET A 58 13.24 -7.89 -3.02
CA MET A 58 13.70 -7.66 -1.65
C MET A 58 12.68 -6.76 -0.95
N ILE A 59 11.86 -7.32 -0.06
CA ILE A 59 10.80 -6.59 0.61
C ILE A 59 11.24 -6.14 2.00
N LYS A 60 10.90 -4.90 2.33
CA LYS A 60 10.94 -4.41 3.70
C LYS A 60 9.63 -3.72 4.00
N GLU A 61 8.95 -4.23 5.00
CA GLU A 61 7.74 -3.61 5.52
C GLU A 61 8.12 -2.63 6.64
N VAL A 62 7.45 -1.50 6.64
CA VAL A 62 7.50 -0.56 7.77
C VAL A 62 6.15 -0.65 8.45
N PRO A 63 6.07 -1.16 9.68
CA PRO A 63 4.81 -1.25 10.41
C PRO A 63 4.15 0.14 10.52
N GLY A 64 2.92 0.25 9.99
CA GLY A 64 2.18 1.50 9.98
C GLY A 64 1.47 1.76 11.29
N GLY A 65 2.05 2.57 12.14
CA GLY A 65 1.30 3.36 13.12
C GLY A 65 1.08 4.76 12.56
N CYS A 66 0.10 5.52 13.04
CA CYS A 66 -0.28 6.88 12.58
C CYS A 66 0.82 7.64 11.84
N LEU A 67 0.68 7.75 10.55
CA LEU A 67 1.71 8.19 9.62
C LEU A 67 2.08 9.66 9.73
N CYS A 68 1.29 10.45 10.40
CA CYS A 68 1.56 11.87 10.61
C CYS A 68 2.72 12.14 11.57
N CYS A 69 3.12 11.16 12.42
CA CYS A 69 4.09 11.42 13.50
C CYS A 69 5.37 10.58 13.41
N THR A 70 5.44 9.51 12.61
CA THR A 70 6.54 8.53 12.67
C THR A 70 7.26 8.24 11.34
N ALA A 71 6.97 8.98 10.28
CA ALA A 71 7.58 8.76 8.95
C ALA A 71 9.13 8.84 8.96
N GLY A 72 9.73 9.46 9.95
CA GLY A 72 11.18 9.69 9.99
C GLY A 72 12.00 8.44 10.28
N VAL A 73 11.85 7.83 11.45
CA VAL A 73 12.81 6.81 11.92
C VAL A 73 12.52 5.41 11.34
N PRO A 74 11.30 4.85 11.38
CA PRO A 74 11.05 3.51 10.85
C PRO A 74 11.28 3.42 9.34
N MET A 75 10.86 4.44 8.58
CA MET A 75 11.07 4.50 7.13
C MET A 75 12.57 4.59 6.80
N SER A 76 13.34 5.43 7.52
CA SER A 76 14.79 5.55 7.32
C SER A 76 15.51 4.23 7.62
N VAL A 77 15.10 3.49 8.66
CA VAL A 77 15.64 2.16 8.96
C VAL A 77 15.34 1.18 7.82
N GLY A 78 14.11 1.19 7.29
CA GLY A 78 13.72 0.36 6.14
C GLY A 78 14.52 0.68 4.88
N ILE A 79 14.63 1.95 4.51
CA ILE A 79 15.42 2.42 3.37
C ILE A 79 16.90 2.00 3.52
N ASN A 80 17.51 2.25 4.69
CA ASN A 80 18.89 1.90 4.95
C ASN A 80 19.14 0.39 4.85
N ALA A 81 18.21 -0.42 5.37
CA ALA A 81 18.33 -1.88 5.29
C ALA A 81 18.29 -2.39 3.84
N LEU A 82 17.44 -1.80 2.99
CA LEU A 82 17.34 -2.15 1.58
C LEU A 82 18.56 -1.64 0.78
N LEU A 83 18.99 -0.40 0.97
CA LEU A 83 20.14 0.17 0.28
C LEU A 83 21.44 -0.59 0.57
N ARG A 84 21.60 -1.17 1.79
CA ARG A 84 22.75 -2.04 2.13
C ARG A 84 22.83 -3.30 1.27
N GLN A 85 21.71 -3.77 0.74
CA GLN A 85 21.63 -4.93 -0.14
C GLN A 85 21.99 -4.60 -1.60
N LYS A 86 22.27 -3.31 -1.89
CA LYS A 86 22.67 -2.79 -3.21
C LYS A 86 21.69 -3.19 -4.32
N PRO A 87 20.41 -2.81 -4.21
CA PRO A 87 19.43 -3.06 -5.26
C PRO A 87 19.77 -2.22 -6.49
N ASP A 88 19.35 -2.71 -7.67
CA ASP A 88 19.43 -1.96 -8.92
C ASP A 88 18.32 -0.89 -9.01
N ARG A 89 17.21 -1.08 -8.29
CA ARG A 89 16.11 -0.11 -8.15
C ARG A 89 15.41 -0.26 -6.80
N LEU A 90 14.95 0.87 -6.25
CA LEU A 90 14.13 0.93 -5.05
C LEU A 90 12.75 1.52 -5.39
N ILE A 91 11.69 0.80 -5.05
CA ILE A 91 10.32 1.28 -5.11
C ILE A 91 9.84 1.52 -3.69
N ILE A 92 9.21 2.67 -3.43
CA ILE A 92 8.62 3.00 -2.14
C ILE A 92 7.12 3.16 -2.34
N GLU A 93 6.33 2.31 -1.69
CA GLU A 93 4.88 2.42 -1.60
C GLU A 93 4.49 3.02 -0.24
N PRO A 94 4.18 4.33 -0.17
CA PRO A 94 3.57 4.90 1.02
C PRO A 94 2.15 4.35 1.18
N THR A 95 1.61 4.41 2.39
CA THR A 95 0.20 4.01 2.61
C THR A 95 -0.75 4.80 1.72
N GLY A 96 -1.91 4.21 1.40
CA GLY A 96 -2.96 4.92 0.67
C GLY A 96 -3.54 6.15 1.40
N LEU A 97 -3.21 6.33 2.67
CA LEU A 97 -3.54 7.50 3.49
C LEU A 97 -2.31 8.36 3.84
N GLY A 98 -1.12 8.02 3.28
CA GLY A 98 0.13 8.69 3.59
C GLY A 98 0.33 10.01 2.83
N HIS A 99 1.32 10.79 3.30
CA HIS A 99 1.74 12.06 2.69
C HIS A 99 3.03 11.88 1.89
N PRO A 100 2.99 11.72 0.56
CA PRO A 100 4.17 11.48 -0.28
C PRO A 100 5.23 12.57 -0.16
N LYS A 101 4.83 13.82 0.14
CA LYS A 101 5.76 14.96 0.34
C LYS A 101 6.80 14.68 1.44
N GLN A 102 6.42 13.99 2.51
CA GLN A 102 7.35 13.65 3.60
C GLN A 102 8.38 12.60 3.14
N VAL A 103 7.92 11.61 2.36
CA VAL A 103 8.81 10.61 1.76
C VAL A 103 9.81 11.27 0.81
N VAL A 104 9.34 12.16 -0.06
CA VAL A 104 10.18 12.96 -0.95
C VAL A 104 11.21 13.76 -0.14
N ALA A 105 10.77 14.50 0.90
CA ALA A 105 11.66 15.31 1.73
C ALA A 105 12.76 14.47 2.39
N THR A 106 12.44 13.26 2.85
CA THR A 106 13.43 12.34 3.39
C THR A 106 14.45 11.92 2.33
N LEU A 107 13.99 11.51 1.13
CA LEU A 107 14.87 10.98 0.08
C LEU A 107 15.77 12.04 -0.56
N ILE A 108 15.38 13.31 -0.55
CA ILE A 108 16.20 14.42 -1.06
C ILE A 108 17.13 15.02 -0.01
N SER A 109 17.07 14.55 1.26
CA SER A 109 17.93 15.05 2.32
C SER A 109 19.41 14.72 2.05
N GLU A 110 20.31 15.49 2.67
CA GLU A 110 21.77 15.29 2.56
C GLU A 110 22.20 13.86 2.90
N GLN A 111 21.47 13.19 3.81
CA GLN A 111 21.73 11.81 4.21
C GLN A 111 21.56 10.83 3.05
N TYR A 112 20.57 11.01 2.17
CA TYR A 112 20.22 10.07 1.11
C TYR A 112 20.73 10.48 -0.28
N GLN A 113 20.98 11.76 -0.50
CA GLN A 113 21.44 12.32 -1.77
C GLN A 113 22.65 11.57 -2.39
N PRO A 114 23.64 11.06 -1.62
CA PRO A 114 24.75 10.30 -2.19
C PRO A 114 24.36 8.89 -2.68
N TYR A 115 23.27 8.33 -2.22
CA TYR A 115 22.88 6.94 -2.42
C TYR A 115 21.63 6.75 -3.29
N VAL A 116 20.76 7.76 -3.34
CA VAL A 116 19.45 7.72 -4.00
C VAL A 116 19.42 8.66 -5.19
N ASP A 117 18.94 8.16 -6.33
CA ASP A 117 18.57 8.94 -7.50
C ASP A 117 17.04 8.96 -7.62
N LEU A 118 16.41 9.95 -6.95
CA LEU A 118 14.97 10.06 -6.89
C LEU A 118 14.40 10.45 -8.25
N LYS A 119 13.64 9.54 -8.84
CA LYS A 119 12.92 9.69 -10.10
C LYS A 119 11.52 10.25 -9.88
N ALA A 120 10.74 10.37 -10.95
CA ALA A 120 9.37 10.84 -10.89
C ALA A 120 8.52 10.08 -9.86
N THR A 121 7.72 10.82 -9.10
CA THR A 121 6.67 10.27 -8.24
C THR A 121 5.46 9.94 -9.09
N ILE A 122 4.99 8.69 -9.00
CA ILE A 122 3.86 8.18 -9.78
C ILE A 122 2.66 8.03 -8.85
N ALA A 123 1.55 8.70 -9.16
CA ALA A 123 0.29 8.50 -8.49
C ALA A 123 -0.67 7.68 -9.36
N LEU A 124 -1.22 6.62 -8.78
CA LEU A 124 -2.37 5.93 -9.34
C LEU A 124 -3.66 6.53 -8.77
N MET A 125 -4.66 6.67 -9.61
CA MET A 125 -5.99 7.07 -9.20
C MET A 125 -7.06 6.29 -9.98
N ASP A 126 -8.23 6.19 -9.42
CA ASP A 126 -9.43 5.71 -10.12
C ASP A 126 -10.17 6.92 -10.67
N PRO A 127 -10.34 7.07 -12.00
CA PRO A 127 -10.98 8.25 -12.60
C PRO A 127 -12.39 8.53 -12.04
N ARG A 128 -13.12 7.49 -11.63
CA ARG A 128 -14.46 7.61 -11.05
C ARG A 128 -14.47 8.41 -9.74
N HIS A 129 -13.36 8.43 -9.02
CA HIS A 129 -13.22 9.16 -7.76
C HIS A 129 -13.30 10.67 -7.94
N LEU A 130 -12.99 11.20 -9.12
CA LEU A 130 -13.08 12.64 -9.40
C LEU A 130 -14.51 13.19 -9.36
N SER A 131 -15.51 12.34 -9.61
CA SER A 131 -16.93 12.71 -9.56
C SER A 131 -17.56 12.51 -8.18
N MET A 132 -16.83 11.92 -7.21
CA MET A 132 -17.36 11.57 -5.90
C MET A 132 -16.89 12.55 -4.83
N ASP A 133 -17.81 13.22 -4.14
CA ASP A 133 -17.50 14.24 -3.13
C ASP A 133 -16.63 13.73 -2.00
N LYS A 134 -16.78 12.47 -1.58
CA LYS A 134 -15.96 11.86 -0.52
C LYS A 134 -14.47 11.85 -0.84
N TYR A 135 -14.09 11.75 -2.13
CA TYR A 135 -12.69 11.80 -2.57
C TYR A 135 -12.26 13.23 -2.87
N ARG A 136 -13.09 14.03 -3.55
CA ARG A 136 -12.78 15.43 -3.89
C ARG A 136 -12.49 16.28 -2.65
N ASN A 137 -13.22 16.02 -1.56
CA ASN A 137 -13.05 16.74 -0.29
C ASN A 137 -12.01 16.09 0.63
N ASN A 138 -11.38 14.98 0.22
CA ASN A 138 -10.38 14.29 1.02
C ASN A 138 -8.98 14.90 0.78
N GLN A 139 -8.40 15.45 1.83
CA GLN A 139 -7.10 16.12 1.75
C GLN A 139 -5.98 15.16 1.31
N ASN A 140 -5.96 13.92 1.82
CA ASN A 140 -4.92 12.95 1.44
C ASN A 140 -4.99 12.59 -0.03
N PHE A 141 -6.21 12.40 -0.57
CA PHE A 141 -6.41 12.16 -1.99
C PHE A 141 -5.83 13.30 -2.83
N ASN A 142 -6.16 14.55 -2.48
CA ASN A 142 -5.68 15.72 -3.18
C ASN A 142 -4.15 15.90 -3.03
N ASP A 143 -3.60 15.70 -1.83
CA ASP A 143 -2.16 15.84 -1.55
C ASP A 143 -1.33 14.80 -2.32
N GLN A 144 -1.82 13.57 -2.45
CA GLN A 144 -1.17 12.51 -3.21
C GLN A 144 -1.10 12.86 -4.70
N LEU A 145 -2.22 13.31 -5.28
CA LEU A 145 -2.26 13.73 -6.67
C LEU A 145 -1.42 14.99 -6.91
N ALA A 146 -1.48 15.97 -6.01
CA ALA A 146 -0.71 17.20 -6.13
C ALA A 146 0.81 16.96 -6.09
N SER A 147 1.27 15.99 -5.28
CA SER A 147 2.70 15.68 -5.12
C SER A 147 3.29 14.83 -6.23
N ALA A 148 2.47 14.26 -7.10
CA ALA A 148 2.92 13.37 -8.16
C ALA A 148 3.36 14.14 -9.42
N ASP A 149 4.44 13.67 -10.03
CA ASP A 149 4.92 14.12 -11.33
C ASP A 149 4.14 13.45 -12.47
N ILE A 150 3.80 12.17 -12.28
CA ILE A 150 3.05 11.32 -13.22
C ILE A 150 1.73 10.90 -12.58
N VAL A 151 0.64 10.97 -13.33
CA VAL A 151 -0.67 10.50 -12.86
C VAL A 151 -1.22 9.45 -13.81
N LEU A 152 -1.51 8.26 -13.27
CA LEU A 152 -2.07 7.13 -14.01
C LEU A 152 -3.51 6.88 -13.55
N GLY A 153 -4.47 7.10 -14.46
CA GLY A 153 -5.89 6.78 -14.26
C GLY A 153 -6.10 5.27 -14.44
N ASN A 154 -6.12 4.52 -13.34
CA ASN A 154 -6.26 3.06 -13.37
C ASN A 154 -7.74 2.62 -13.38
N LYS A 155 -7.98 1.36 -13.72
CA LYS A 155 -9.31 0.74 -13.84
C LYS A 155 -10.17 1.35 -14.94
N VAL A 156 -9.56 1.78 -16.05
CA VAL A 156 -10.29 2.36 -17.19
C VAL A 156 -11.36 1.41 -17.73
N ASP A 157 -11.17 0.11 -17.57
CA ASP A 157 -12.14 -0.94 -17.89
C ASP A 157 -13.45 -0.88 -17.11
N GLN A 158 -13.47 -0.14 -16.00
CA GLN A 158 -14.64 0.08 -15.15
C GLN A 158 -15.21 1.50 -15.25
N CYS A 159 -14.59 2.36 -16.07
CA CYS A 159 -14.98 3.77 -16.23
C CYS A 159 -16.00 3.95 -17.34
N SER A 160 -16.93 4.88 -17.13
CA SER A 160 -17.78 5.40 -18.20
C SER A 160 -17.02 6.43 -19.06
N SER A 161 -17.57 6.80 -20.22
CA SER A 161 -17.01 7.88 -21.04
C SER A 161 -16.94 9.21 -20.26
N SER A 162 -17.95 9.50 -19.43
CA SER A 162 -17.97 10.70 -18.59
C SER A 162 -16.85 10.72 -17.56
N ASP A 163 -16.47 9.56 -16.98
CA ASP A 163 -15.34 9.46 -16.05
C ASP A 163 -14.01 9.76 -16.77
N ILE A 164 -13.87 9.26 -18.00
CA ILE A 164 -12.70 9.50 -18.86
C ILE A 164 -12.59 10.97 -19.21
N ASP A 165 -13.69 11.60 -19.62
CA ASP A 165 -13.73 13.03 -19.95
C ASP A 165 -13.38 13.89 -18.74
N THR A 166 -13.93 13.53 -17.56
CA THR A 166 -13.62 14.20 -16.30
C THR A 166 -12.14 14.09 -15.94
N PHE A 167 -11.54 12.91 -16.12
CA PHE A 167 -10.10 12.72 -15.90
C PHE A 167 -9.25 13.58 -16.84
N ASN A 168 -9.58 13.60 -18.12
CA ASN A 168 -8.84 14.38 -19.11
C ASN A 168 -8.94 15.90 -18.84
N ALA A 169 -10.12 16.39 -18.48
CA ALA A 169 -10.32 17.78 -18.08
C ALA A 169 -9.50 18.08 -16.82
N TRP A 170 -9.59 17.23 -15.78
CA TRP A 170 -8.86 17.40 -14.54
C TRP A 170 -7.33 17.45 -14.76
N ILE A 171 -6.77 16.58 -15.61
CA ILE A 171 -5.32 16.58 -15.93
C ILE A 171 -4.91 17.90 -16.57
N THR A 172 -5.72 18.43 -17.48
CA THR A 172 -5.44 19.69 -18.18
C THR A 172 -5.36 20.89 -17.23
N ASP A 173 -6.17 20.86 -16.18
CA ASP A 173 -6.26 21.94 -15.18
C ASP A 173 -5.16 21.89 -14.11
N GLN A 174 -4.29 20.87 -14.12
CA GLN A 174 -3.27 20.74 -13.07
C GLN A 174 -2.19 21.82 -13.17
N MET A 175 -1.91 22.48 -12.04
CA MET A 175 -0.83 23.44 -11.89
C MET A 175 0.09 23.08 -10.68
N PRO A 176 1.37 22.83 -10.89
CA PRO A 176 2.06 22.71 -12.18
C PRO A 176 1.56 21.53 -13.00
N ALA A 177 1.70 21.61 -14.33
CA ALA A 177 1.30 20.53 -15.24
C ALA A 177 2.03 19.23 -14.89
N LYS A 178 1.33 18.10 -15.00
CA LYS A 178 1.94 16.78 -14.81
C LYS A 178 2.90 16.48 -15.96
N THR A 179 4.03 15.84 -15.65
CA THR A 179 5.03 15.46 -16.66
C THR A 179 4.45 14.45 -17.64
N PHE A 180 3.59 13.56 -17.14
CA PHE A 180 2.93 12.53 -17.94
C PHE A 180 1.62 12.10 -17.30
N SER A 181 0.66 11.72 -18.12
CA SER A 181 -0.58 11.10 -17.67
C SER A 181 -1.07 10.07 -18.68
N GLN A 182 -1.67 9.01 -18.20
CA GLN A 182 -2.23 7.95 -19.03
C GLN A 182 -3.37 7.24 -18.32
N LEU A 183 -4.37 6.81 -19.08
CA LEU A 183 -5.39 5.87 -18.63
C LEU A 183 -4.86 4.44 -18.78
N ILE A 184 -4.93 3.65 -17.72
CA ILE A 184 -4.43 2.28 -17.66
C ILE A 184 -5.46 1.33 -17.07
N LYS A 185 -5.25 0.04 -17.22
CA LYS A 185 -6.03 -1.02 -16.60
C LYS A 185 -5.12 -1.98 -15.85
N GLN A 186 -5.63 -2.57 -14.75
CA GLN A 186 -4.94 -3.59 -13.98
C GLN A 186 -3.52 -3.19 -13.54
N GLY A 187 -3.27 -1.89 -13.31
CA GLY A 187 -1.97 -1.38 -12.89
C GLY A 187 -0.87 -1.49 -13.96
N GLN A 188 -1.20 -1.82 -15.22
CA GLN A 188 -0.21 -2.05 -16.28
C GLN A 188 0.20 -0.75 -16.95
N PHE A 189 1.48 -0.41 -16.85
CA PHE A 189 2.08 0.75 -17.52
C PHE A 189 3.51 0.46 -17.94
N PRO A 190 4.05 1.22 -18.93
CA PRO A 190 5.42 1.03 -19.40
C PRO A 190 6.45 1.24 -18.30
N ILE A 191 7.42 0.32 -18.19
CA ILE A 191 8.48 0.34 -17.17
C ILE A 191 9.38 1.58 -17.31
N GLU A 192 9.49 2.11 -18.50
CA GLU A 192 10.27 3.31 -18.85
C GLU A 192 9.79 4.57 -18.10
N LEU A 193 8.54 4.59 -17.64
CA LEU A 193 8.02 5.69 -16.82
C LEU A 193 8.77 5.81 -15.49
N LEU A 194 9.38 4.72 -15.01
CA LEU A 194 10.20 4.73 -13.80
C LEU A 194 11.51 5.52 -13.97
N ASP A 195 11.96 5.73 -15.20
CA ASP A 195 13.21 6.47 -15.47
C ASP A 195 12.97 7.97 -15.71
N MET A 196 11.72 8.41 -15.79
CA MET A 196 11.38 9.81 -15.95
C MET A 196 11.92 10.67 -14.80
N PRO A 197 12.47 11.85 -15.10
CA PRO A 197 12.98 12.74 -14.08
C PRO A 197 11.86 13.33 -13.23
N ARG A 198 12.16 13.59 -11.97
CA ARG A 198 11.29 14.31 -11.06
C ARG A 198 11.25 15.80 -11.44
N LEU A 199 10.07 16.43 -11.33
CA LEU A 199 9.95 17.89 -11.42
C LEU A 199 10.54 18.56 -10.16
N VAL A 200 11.53 19.43 -10.36
CA VAL A 200 12.11 20.22 -9.29
C VAL A 200 11.14 21.35 -8.97
N GLY A 201 10.56 21.36 -7.77
CA GLY A 201 9.61 22.42 -7.34
C GLY A 201 8.44 21.92 -6.49
N HIS A 202 8.10 20.64 -6.53
CA HIS A 202 7.02 20.07 -5.70
C HIS A 202 7.35 19.93 -4.20
N ALA A 203 8.58 20.29 -3.76
CA ALA A 203 9.07 20.03 -2.39
C ALA A 203 9.17 21.28 -1.50
N SER A 204 8.72 22.47 -1.92
CA SER A 204 8.87 23.68 -1.12
C SER A 204 7.57 24.14 -0.49
N THR A 205 7.23 23.60 0.67
CA THR A 205 6.45 24.29 1.70
C THR A 205 6.91 23.80 3.07
N HIS A 206 7.12 24.75 3.97
CA HIS A 206 7.68 24.60 5.31
C HIS A 206 7.08 23.43 6.09
N ILE A 207 7.91 22.45 6.43
CA ILE A 207 7.57 21.40 7.39
C ILE A 207 7.79 21.96 8.78
N HIS A 208 6.72 22.24 9.53
CA HIS A 208 6.84 22.46 10.97
C HIS A 208 7.18 21.13 11.64
N SER A 209 8.44 20.98 12.01
CA SER A 209 8.91 19.84 12.79
C SER A 209 8.50 20.03 14.26
N HIS A 210 7.49 19.30 14.70
CA HIS A 210 7.27 19.08 16.13
C HIS A 210 8.08 17.85 16.56
N HIS A 211 9.23 18.10 17.20
CA HIS A 211 10.00 17.08 17.88
C HIS A 211 9.30 16.65 19.15
N HIS A 212 8.78 15.45 19.20
CA HIS A 212 8.51 14.74 20.45
C HIS A 212 9.32 13.43 20.47
N HIS A 213 10.35 13.43 21.30
CA HIS A 213 11.11 12.24 21.64
C HIS A 213 10.29 11.35 22.58
N HIS A 214 9.85 10.19 22.12
CA HIS A 214 9.65 9.01 22.98
C HIS A 214 10.02 7.77 22.17
N ALA A 215 11.20 7.22 22.46
CA ALA A 215 11.61 5.91 21.99
C ALA A 215 10.91 4.85 22.85
N ALA A 216 9.75 4.39 22.40
CA ALA A 216 9.19 3.12 22.86
C ALA A 216 9.50 2.05 21.80
N LYS A 217 10.06 0.92 22.22
CA LYS A 217 10.15 -0.28 21.40
C LYS A 217 8.71 -0.70 21.08
N GLU A 218 8.28 -0.54 19.84
CA GLU A 218 6.99 -1.07 19.42
C GLU A 218 7.05 -2.61 19.45
N PRO A 219 6.06 -3.27 20.03
CA PRO A 219 5.98 -4.73 20.01
C PRO A 219 5.81 -5.18 18.55
N GLN A 220 6.64 -6.12 18.10
CA GLN A 220 6.43 -6.80 16.84
C GLN A 220 5.07 -7.48 16.85
N PHE A 221 4.28 -7.30 15.78
CA PHE A 221 2.98 -7.96 15.62
C PHE A 221 3.24 -9.42 15.26
N GLN A 222 3.44 -10.25 16.29
CA GLN A 222 3.74 -11.68 16.21
C GLN A 222 2.93 -12.43 17.25
N LEU A 223 2.47 -13.63 16.88
CA LEU A 223 1.80 -14.52 17.82
C LEU A 223 2.78 -14.96 18.90
N ALA A 224 2.33 -14.88 20.15
CA ALA A 224 3.04 -15.52 21.26
C ALA A 224 2.93 -17.05 21.14
N PRO A 225 3.91 -17.82 21.65
CA PRO A 225 3.78 -19.27 21.74
C PRO A 225 2.45 -19.66 22.39
N GLN A 226 1.67 -20.54 21.74
CA GLN A 226 0.33 -20.99 22.14
C GLN A 226 -0.83 -19.99 21.92
N GLN A 227 -0.59 -18.86 21.29
CA GLN A 227 -1.66 -17.93 20.92
C GLN A 227 -2.22 -18.31 19.54
N SER A 228 -3.53 -18.58 19.46
CA SER A 228 -4.20 -18.99 18.23
C SER A 228 -4.38 -17.85 17.24
N PHE A 229 -4.62 -16.64 17.76
CA PHE A 229 -4.79 -15.44 16.96
C PHE A 229 -4.43 -14.19 17.75
N LEU A 230 -4.22 -13.09 17.04
CA LEU A 230 -4.01 -11.76 17.59
C LEU A 230 -4.84 -10.76 16.81
N ARG A 231 -5.50 -9.83 17.50
CA ARG A 231 -6.23 -8.72 16.91
C ARG A 231 -5.57 -7.40 17.26
N LYS A 232 -5.53 -6.48 16.33
CA LYS A 232 -5.08 -5.12 16.58
C LYS A 232 -5.95 -4.12 15.85
N GLU A 233 -6.41 -3.12 16.57
CA GLU A 233 -7.20 -2.02 16.03
C GLU A 233 -6.33 -0.78 15.89
N ASN A 234 -6.59 0.00 14.85
CA ASN A 234 -5.94 1.27 14.62
C ASN A 234 -6.96 2.33 14.14
N ARG A 235 -6.63 3.59 14.37
CA ARG A 235 -7.44 4.73 13.95
C ARG A 235 -6.54 5.86 13.50
N GLY A 236 -6.79 6.40 12.31
CA GLY A 236 -6.03 7.54 11.80
C GLY A 236 -6.69 8.15 10.57
N GLN A 237 -6.54 9.46 10.41
CA GLN A 237 -6.94 10.19 9.21
C GLN A 237 -8.41 10.01 8.78
N GLY A 238 -9.32 9.82 9.75
CA GLY A 238 -10.74 9.60 9.48
C GLY A 238 -11.12 8.17 9.13
N TYR A 239 -10.18 7.22 9.25
CA TYR A 239 -10.40 5.80 9.04
C TYR A 239 -10.17 4.99 10.30
N PHE A 240 -10.86 3.85 10.37
CA PHE A 240 -10.67 2.80 11.35
C PHE A 240 -10.16 1.56 10.64
N SER A 241 -9.19 0.86 11.23
CA SER A 241 -8.78 -0.44 10.73
C SER A 241 -8.72 -1.46 11.85
N CYS A 242 -8.92 -2.71 11.49
CA CYS A 242 -8.70 -3.84 12.36
C CYS A 242 -7.97 -4.93 11.58
N GLY A 243 -6.88 -5.41 12.16
CA GLY A 243 -6.07 -6.48 11.62
C GLY A 243 -6.12 -7.72 12.52
N TRP A 244 -6.13 -8.89 11.90
CA TRP A 244 -6.04 -10.18 12.56
C TRP A 244 -4.87 -10.97 12.00
N LEU A 245 -4.17 -11.65 12.91
CA LEU A 245 -3.13 -12.61 12.62
C LEU A 245 -3.57 -13.95 13.22
N PHE A 246 -3.57 -15.01 12.43
CA PHE A 246 -3.95 -16.35 12.87
C PHE A 246 -2.78 -17.32 12.68
N GLY A 247 -2.65 -18.30 13.58
CA GLY A 247 -1.60 -19.31 13.49
C GLY A 247 -1.63 -20.08 12.17
N ALA A 248 -0.46 -20.51 11.71
CA ALA A 248 -0.30 -21.23 10.44
C ALA A 248 -1.04 -22.58 10.41
N GLU A 249 -1.35 -23.14 11.59
CA GLU A 249 -2.09 -24.38 11.76
C GLU A 249 -3.58 -24.27 11.48
N TYR A 250 -4.14 -23.06 11.42
CA TYR A 250 -5.56 -22.83 11.19
C TYR A 250 -5.87 -22.64 9.71
N GLN A 251 -6.92 -23.32 9.26
CA GLN A 251 -7.40 -23.24 7.89
C GLN A 251 -8.83 -22.73 7.86
N PHE A 252 -9.08 -21.72 7.07
CA PHE A 252 -10.41 -21.19 6.85
C PHE A 252 -11.18 -22.05 5.84
N ASN A 253 -12.47 -22.26 6.06
CA ASN A 253 -13.31 -22.79 4.99
C ASN A 253 -13.42 -21.73 3.88
N PHE A 254 -12.95 -22.07 2.67
CA PHE A 254 -12.85 -21.13 1.55
C PHE A 254 -14.21 -20.53 1.16
N ASP A 255 -15.26 -21.36 1.04
CA ASP A 255 -16.56 -20.87 0.58
C ASP A 255 -17.23 -19.94 1.59
N LEU A 256 -17.17 -20.29 2.89
CA LEU A 256 -17.70 -19.45 3.95
C LEU A 256 -16.91 -18.12 4.07
N LEU A 257 -15.59 -18.18 3.93
CA LEU A 257 -14.75 -17.00 3.94
C LEU A 257 -15.04 -16.07 2.75
N PHE A 258 -15.14 -16.65 1.55
CA PHE A 258 -15.46 -15.89 0.34
C PHE A 258 -16.84 -15.22 0.45
N GLN A 259 -17.83 -15.95 0.97
CA GLN A 259 -19.16 -15.39 1.22
C GLN A 259 -19.10 -14.23 2.23
N LEU A 260 -18.41 -14.42 3.37
CA LEU A 260 -18.24 -13.37 4.37
C LEU A 260 -17.63 -12.10 3.75
N LEU A 261 -16.54 -12.25 2.98
CA LEU A 261 -15.83 -11.13 2.37
C LEU A 261 -16.65 -10.45 1.27
N ASN A 262 -17.51 -11.19 0.56
CA ASN A 262 -18.41 -10.64 -0.44
C ASN A 262 -19.57 -9.84 0.18
N ASP A 263 -20.05 -10.27 1.35
CA ASP A 263 -21.16 -9.62 2.06
C ASP A 263 -20.69 -8.46 2.94
N LEU A 264 -19.37 -8.35 3.18
CA LEU A 264 -18.79 -7.32 4.03
C LEU A 264 -18.82 -5.95 3.33
N THR A 265 -19.45 -4.98 3.97
CA THR A 265 -19.62 -3.62 3.41
C THR A 265 -18.41 -2.69 3.65
N ALA A 266 -17.26 -3.23 4.04
CA ALA A 266 -16.05 -2.44 4.28
C ALA A 266 -15.51 -1.79 3.01
N GLU A 267 -14.93 -0.59 3.14
CA GLU A 267 -14.32 0.13 2.00
C GLU A 267 -13.13 -0.61 1.42
N ARG A 268 -12.37 -1.34 2.27
CA ARG A 268 -11.24 -2.15 1.84
C ARG A 268 -11.04 -3.35 2.78
N VAL A 269 -10.81 -4.51 2.17
CA VAL A 269 -10.30 -5.68 2.89
C VAL A 269 -9.09 -6.23 2.13
N LYS A 270 -8.05 -6.58 2.85
CA LYS A 270 -6.92 -7.36 2.33
C LYS A 270 -6.65 -8.54 3.25
N GLY A 271 -6.29 -9.68 2.67
CA GLY A 271 -5.90 -10.85 3.46
C GLY A 271 -5.06 -11.81 2.65
N VAL A 272 -4.15 -12.50 3.33
CA VAL A 272 -3.52 -13.74 2.87
C VAL A 272 -3.90 -14.80 3.88
N LEU A 273 -4.69 -15.76 3.45
CA LEU A 273 -5.36 -16.69 4.35
C LEU A 273 -5.15 -18.13 3.88
N ASN A 274 -4.76 -18.99 4.82
CA ASN A 274 -4.72 -20.43 4.62
C ASN A 274 -6.14 -20.97 4.62
N THR A 275 -6.53 -21.65 3.57
CA THR A 275 -7.86 -22.25 3.44
C THR A 275 -7.78 -23.74 3.27
N ASP A 276 -8.93 -24.41 3.35
CA ASP A 276 -9.08 -25.83 3.03
C ASP A 276 -8.78 -26.18 1.56
N ARG A 277 -8.55 -25.15 0.69
CA ARG A 277 -8.17 -25.31 -0.73
C ARG A 277 -6.76 -24.82 -1.05
N GLY A 278 -6.00 -24.33 -0.08
CA GLY A 278 -4.69 -23.74 -0.26
C GLY A 278 -4.59 -22.33 0.31
N CYS A 279 -3.48 -21.65 0.06
CA CYS A 279 -3.28 -20.29 0.49
C CYS A 279 -3.77 -19.31 -0.58
N TYR A 280 -4.55 -18.30 -0.19
CA TYR A 280 -5.11 -17.32 -1.12
C TYR A 280 -4.94 -15.89 -0.59
N ALA A 281 -4.60 -14.98 -1.51
CA ALA A 281 -4.71 -13.55 -1.30
C ALA A 281 -6.12 -13.08 -1.66
N PHE A 282 -6.79 -12.42 -0.73
CA PHE A 282 -8.09 -11.79 -0.91
C PHE A 282 -7.93 -10.26 -0.91
N ASN A 283 -8.58 -9.60 -1.85
CA ASN A 283 -8.63 -8.14 -1.88
C ASN A 283 -10.06 -7.71 -2.20
N VAL A 284 -10.64 -6.91 -1.31
CA VAL A 284 -11.97 -6.31 -1.50
C VAL A 284 -11.79 -4.81 -1.59
N ALA A 285 -12.28 -4.23 -2.66
CA ALA A 285 -12.32 -2.80 -2.85
C ALA A 285 -13.59 -2.40 -3.60
N ASN A 286 -14.32 -1.42 -3.08
CA ASN A 286 -15.58 -0.96 -3.68
C ASN A 286 -16.60 -2.09 -3.94
N GLY A 287 -16.70 -3.05 -3.02
CA GLY A 287 -17.64 -4.17 -3.10
C GLY A 287 -17.25 -5.28 -4.11
N VAL A 288 -16.05 -5.22 -4.69
CA VAL A 288 -15.55 -6.27 -5.60
C VAL A 288 -14.50 -7.10 -4.87
N VAL A 289 -14.74 -8.41 -4.79
CA VAL A 289 -13.79 -9.38 -4.23
C VAL A 289 -12.93 -9.94 -5.36
N SER A 290 -11.60 -9.83 -5.22
CA SER A 290 -10.63 -10.53 -6.06
C SER A 290 -9.85 -11.54 -5.22
N VAL A 291 -9.56 -12.70 -5.82
CA VAL A 291 -8.88 -13.82 -5.16
C VAL A 291 -7.75 -14.30 -6.05
N THR A 292 -6.57 -14.48 -5.46
CA THR A 292 -5.38 -14.99 -6.15
C THR A 292 -4.78 -16.12 -5.34
N GLU A 293 -4.52 -17.26 -5.97
CA GLU A 293 -3.82 -18.38 -5.33
C GLU A 293 -2.36 -18.02 -5.07
N MET A 294 -1.83 -18.42 -3.92
CA MET A 294 -0.48 -18.10 -3.45
C MET A 294 0.27 -19.39 -3.15
N SER A 295 1.56 -19.43 -3.48
CA SER A 295 2.44 -20.56 -3.15
C SER A 295 3.10 -20.41 -1.76
N LEU A 296 2.34 -19.91 -0.77
CA LEU A 296 2.82 -19.74 0.60
C LEU A 296 2.34 -20.87 1.48
N GLU A 297 3.22 -21.79 1.85
CA GLU A 297 2.91 -22.87 2.79
C GLU A 297 3.57 -22.59 4.16
N GLY A 298 2.83 -22.85 5.24
CA GLY A 298 3.33 -22.76 6.61
C GLY A 298 3.46 -21.33 7.16
N PHE A 299 2.87 -20.34 6.50
CA PHE A 299 2.81 -18.96 6.99
C PHE A 299 1.51 -18.70 7.76
N GLU A 300 1.59 -17.75 8.68
CA GLU A 300 0.43 -17.24 9.41
C GLU A 300 -0.58 -16.60 8.45
N SER A 301 -1.87 -16.82 8.71
CA SER A 301 -2.94 -16.11 7.98
C SER A 301 -3.12 -14.70 8.49
N ARG A 302 -3.31 -13.76 7.59
CA ARG A 302 -3.44 -12.32 7.90
C ARG A 302 -4.64 -11.73 7.20
N LEU A 303 -5.43 -10.93 7.93
CA LEU A 303 -6.57 -10.19 7.39
C LEU A 303 -6.57 -8.77 7.95
N GLU A 304 -6.79 -7.79 7.10
CA GLU A 304 -7.01 -6.40 7.47
C GLU A 304 -8.29 -5.85 6.84
N VAL A 305 -9.06 -5.13 7.64
CA VAL A 305 -10.27 -4.44 7.23
C VAL A 305 -10.13 -2.95 7.54
N ILE A 306 -10.46 -2.08 6.58
CA ILE A 306 -10.40 -0.62 6.71
C ILE A 306 -11.75 -0.03 6.30
N ASP A 307 -12.26 0.88 7.11
CA ASP A 307 -13.49 1.61 6.83
C ASP A 307 -13.43 3.04 7.41
N SER A 308 -14.17 3.96 6.80
CA SER A 308 -14.37 5.32 7.32
C SER A 308 -15.32 5.37 8.52
N GLN A 309 -16.07 4.30 8.76
CA GLN A 309 -16.94 4.13 9.93
C GLN A 309 -16.42 3.04 10.85
N LEU A 310 -16.68 3.18 12.15
CA LEU A 310 -16.34 2.15 13.11
C LEU A 310 -17.22 0.91 12.87
N MET A 311 -16.59 -0.20 12.55
CA MET A 311 -17.25 -1.48 12.33
C MET A 311 -17.35 -2.32 13.62
N PRO A 312 -18.28 -3.30 13.70
CA PRO A 312 -18.40 -4.21 14.82
C PRO A 312 -17.31 -5.28 14.79
N TRP A 313 -16.07 -4.90 15.11
CA TRP A 313 -14.89 -5.77 15.02
C TRP A 313 -15.02 -7.10 15.78
N SER A 314 -15.68 -7.09 16.95
CA SER A 314 -15.87 -8.30 17.77
C SER A 314 -16.82 -9.30 17.12
N ASP A 315 -17.85 -8.83 16.42
CA ASP A 315 -18.77 -9.69 15.70
C ASP A 315 -18.07 -10.32 14.51
N LEU A 316 -17.30 -9.51 13.74
CA LEU A 316 -16.50 -9.98 12.63
C LEU A 316 -15.45 -11.02 13.08
N GLU A 317 -14.75 -10.75 14.20
CA GLU A 317 -13.82 -11.70 14.80
C GLU A 317 -14.48 -13.03 15.13
N SER A 318 -15.63 -12.99 15.78
CA SER A 318 -16.37 -14.23 16.16
C SER A 318 -16.72 -15.07 14.94
N ILE A 319 -17.08 -14.45 13.82
CA ILE A 319 -17.37 -15.14 12.55
C ILE A 319 -16.07 -15.72 11.96
N LEU A 320 -14.97 -14.95 11.93
CA LEU A 320 -13.68 -15.41 11.42
C LEU A 320 -13.16 -16.61 12.21
N LEU A 321 -13.20 -16.56 13.54
CA LEU A 321 -12.79 -17.67 14.40
C LEU A 321 -13.62 -18.92 14.13
N LYS A 322 -14.93 -18.78 13.96
CA LYS A 322 -15.83 -19.90 13.63
C LYS A 322 -15.49 -20.53 12.26
N ILE A 323 -15.22 -19.70 11.24
CA ILE A 323 -14.85 -20.17 9.88
C ILE A 323 -13.50 -20.90 9.91
N ALA A 324 -12.56 -20.46 10.75
CA ALA A 324 -11.24 -21.06 10.93
C ALA A 324 -11.23 -22.27 11.88
N GLY A 325 -12.36 -22.59 12.54
CA GLY A 325 -12.44 -23.66 13.53
C GLY A 325 -11.64 -23.37 14.82
N ILE A 326 -11.40 -22.10 15.15
CA ILE A 326 -10.67 -21.66 16.34
C ILE A 326 -11.66 -21.59 17.50
N PRO A 327 -11.42 -22.29 18.63
CA PRO A 327 -12.28 -22.19 19.82
C PRO A 327 -12.35 -20.76 20.34
N GLN A 328 -13.54 -20.26 20.59
CA GLN A 328 -13.74 -19.03 21.35
C GLN A 328 -13.50 -19.33 22.84
N ALA A 329 -12.62 -18.60 23.48
CA ALA A 329 -12.27 -18.76 24.91
C ALA A 329 -13.42 -18.30 25.82
#